data_45f75016e05c79bb4740d7c26b604c28
#
_entry.id   45f75016e05c79bb4740d7c26b604c28
#
_cell.length_a   1.000
_cell.length_b   1.000
_cell.length_c   1.000
_cell.angle_alpha   90.00
_cell.angle_beta   90.00
_cell.angle_gamma   90.00
#
_symmetry.space_group_name_H-M   'P 1'
#
loop_
_entity.id
_entity.type
_entity.pdbx_description
1 polymer ?
#
loop_
_entity_poly.entity_id
_entity_poly.type
_entity_poly.pdbx_seq_one_letter_code
_entity_poly.pdbx_strand_id
1 'polypeptide(L)'
;PMLTAAAIYSAVQWVEVATMLASGIVIDKAQLKGGKYRPWIIMGSVVCAVSTVIFFTDFHLSKTLSAIIFTIAYFCCYCGYNTMWVAYRTLLNPLCKSAKDSVVITTSASQMSSIAGLIFSAVGATLLYGFASIHTGYTVSAIAYGCLMVVCMLIVAHLVKPYDRAAPDQNAHKVTMKELFRGINRNTIVFFLAVTFREAV
;
A
#
# COMPACT_ATOMS: atom_id res chain seq x y z
N PRO A 1 -15.22 -14.07 -21.54
CA PRO A 1 -15.28 -13.52 -20.18
C PRO A 1 -13.93 -13.58 -19.45
N MET A 2 -13.19 -14.71 -19.51
CA MET A 2 -11.89 -14.85 -18.84
C MET A 2 -10.80 -13.94 -19.42
N LEU A 3 -10.73 -13.83 -20.75
CA LEU A 3 -9.75 -12.97 -21.43
C LEU A 3 -9.92 -11.48 -21.07
N THR A 4 -11.18 -11.04 -20.96
CA THR A 4 -11.50 -9.66 -20.57
C THR A 4 -11.12 -9.40 -19.11
N ALA A 5 -11.36 -10.34 -18.20
CA ALA A 5 -10.95 -10.23 -16.80
C ALA A 5 -9.42 -10.19 -16.66
N ALA A 6 -8.70 -11.04 -17.39
CA ALA A 6 -7.23 -11.04 -17.42
C ALA A 6 -6.65 -9.73 -17.98
N ALA A 7 -7.26 -9.17 -19.04
CA ALA A 7 -6.83 -7.89 -19.60
C ALA A 7 -7.05 -6.73 -18.62
N ILE A 8 -8.19 -6.70 -17.93
CA ILE A 8 -8.48 -5.71 -16.88
C ILE A 8 -7.47 -5.85 -15.74
N TYR A 9 -7.23 -7.07 -15.28
CA TYR A 9 -6.26 -7.32 -14.22
C TYR A 9 -4.84 -6.83 -14.61
N SER A 10 -4.39 -7.14 -15.83
CA SER A 10 -3.11 -6.67 -16.33
C SER A 10 -3.03 -5.15 -16.41
N ALA A 11 -4.10 -4.48 -16.88
CA ALA A 11 -4.14 -3.02 -16.93
C ALA A 11 -4.03 -2.40 -15.52
N VAL A 12 -4.69 -2.99 -14.54
CA VAL A 12 -4.63 -2.58 -13.13
C VAL A 12 -3.20 -2.66 -12.58
N GLN A 13 -2.46 -3.72 -12.89
CA GLN A 13 -1.06 -3.89 -12.47
C GLN A 13 -0.16 -2.76 -12.99
N TRP A 14 -0.36 -2.33 -14.23
CA TRP A 14 0.39 -1.18 -14.76
C TRP A 14 0.07 0.13 -14.04
N VAL A 15 -1.19 0.36 -13.68
CA VAL A 15 -1.60 1.51 -12.88
C VAL A 15 -0.97 1.46 -11.48
N GLU A 16 -0.89 0.29 -10.88
CA GLU A 16 -0.24 0.08 -9.57
C GLU A 16 1.24 0.46 -9.63
N VAL A 17 1.98 -0.05 -10.61
CA VAL A 17 3.40 0.31 -10.80
C VAL A 17 3.57 1.81 -11.02
N ALA A 18 2.74 2.43 -11.85
CA ALA A 18 2.81 3.87 -12.11
C ALA A 18 2.53 4.69 -10.84
N THR A 19 1.52 4.33 -10.05
CA THR A 19 1.18 5.03 -8.79
C THR A 19 2.25 4.83 -7.73
N MET A 20 2.88 3.66 -7.65
CA MET A 20 3.99 3.39 -6.73
C MET A 20 5.20 4.28 -7.05
N LEU A 21 5.59 4.38 -8.32
CA LEU A 21 6.68 5.26 -8.76
C LEU A 21 6.36 6.74 -8.50
N ALA A 22 5.14 7.17 -8.83
CA ALA A 22 4.68 8.53 -8.58
C ALA A 22 4.69 8.87 -7.08
N SER A 23 4.23 7.96 -6.24
CA SER A 23 4.24 8.13 -4.78
C SER A 23 5.65 8.31 -4.23
N GLY A 24 6.63 7.55 -4.70
CA GLY A 24 8.04 7.73 -4.32
C GLY A 24 8.56 9.13 -4.65
N ILE A 25 8.31 9.61 -5.87
CA ILE A 25 8.73 10.94 -6.33
C ILE A 25 8.05 12.05 -5.51
N VAL A 26 6.76 11.90 -5.22
CA VAL A 26 6.00 12.88 -4.44
C VAL A 26 6.52 12.96 -3.01
N ILE A 27 6.74 11.81 -2.35
CA ILE A 27 7.27 11.73 -0.98
C ILE A 27 8.66 12.38 -0.90
N ASP A 28 9.52 12.15 -1.90
CA ASP A 28 10.87 12.71 -1.90
C ASP A 28 10.90 14.23 -2.11
N LYS A 29 9.98 14.77 -2.90
CA LYS A 29 9.92 16.21 -3.20
C LYS A 29 9.15 17.03 -2.18
N ALA A 30 8.13 16.47 -1.56
CA ALA A 30 7.26 17.19 -0.66
C ALA A 30 7.73 17.08 0.80
N GLN A 31 8.12 18.21 1.37
CA GLN A 31 8.45 18.32 2.79
C GLN A 31 7.20 18.75 3.57
N LEU A 32 6.58 17.82 4.28
CA LEU A 32 5.41 18.08 5.11
C LEU A 32 5.81 18.41 6.56
N LYS A 33 5.02 19.27 7.20
CA LYS A 33 5.19 19.57 8.64
C LYS A 33 4.90 18.30 9.46
N GLY A 34 5.87 17.88 10.27
CA GLY A 34 5.69 16.71 11.15
C GLY A 34 6.59 15.51 10.87
N GLY A 35 7.47 15.61 9.88
CA GLY A 35 8.41 14.58 9.47
C GLY A 35 8.38 14.34 7.96
N LYS A 36 9.35 13.58 7.44
CA LYS A 36 9.42 13.30 6.00
C LYS A 36 8.42 12.21 5.57
N TYR A 37 8.30 11.14 6.34
CA TYR A 37 7.52 9.95 5.96
C TYR A 37 6.22 9.77 6.75
N ARG A 38 6.20 10.15 8.04
CA ARG A 38 5.03 9.98 8.91
C ARG A 38 3.72 10.56 8.37
N PRO A 39 3.70 11.83 7.88
CA PRO A 39 2.46 12.40 7.36
C PRO A 39 1.90 11.59 6.19
N TRP A 40 2.77 11.04 5.35
CA TRP A 40 2.38 10.21 4.21
C TRP A 40 1.79 8.87 4.62
N ILE A 41 2.32 8.24 5.69
CA ILE A 41 1.75 7.02 6.26
C ILE A 41 0.33 7.29 6.75
N ILE A 42 0.12 8.37 7.48
CA ILE A 42 -1.19 8.73 8.04
C ILE A 42 -2.17 9.10 6.92
N MET A 43 -1.79 10.00 6.02
CA MET A 43 -2.65 10.42 4.91
C MET A 43 -3.00 9.25 4.00
N GLY A 44 -2.01 8.44 3.63
CA GLY A 44 -2.20 7.29 2.76
C GLY A 44 -3.13 6.25 3.38
N SER A 45 -3.00 5.97 4.69
CA SER A 45 -3.89 5.04 5.39
C SER A 45 -5.33 5.55 5.47
N VAL A 46 -5.54 6.84 5.74
CA VAL A 46 -6.89 7.44 5.78
C VAL A 46 -7.53 7.42 4.39
N VAL A 47 -6.80 7.86 3.36
CA VAL A 47 -7.30 7.84 1.96
C VAL A 47 -7.66 6.42 1.54
N CYS A 48 -6.78 5.45 1.83
CA CYS A 48 -7.04 4.04 1.52
C CYS A 48 -8.29 3.52 2.24
N ALA A 49 -8.42 3.77 3.55
CA ALA A 49 -9.57 3.32 4.34
C ALA A 49 -10.89 3.90 3.84
N VAL A 50 -10.96 5.22 3.63
CA VAL A 50 -12.16 5.90 3.14
C VAL A 50 -12.53 5.39 1.74
N SER A 51 -11.55 5.27 0.85
CA SER A 51 -11.78 4.77 -0.51
C SER A 51 -12.24 3.31 -0.51
N THR A 52 -11.72 2.47 0.39
CA THR A 52 -12.17 1.08 0.54
C THR A 52 -13.64 1.03 1.00
N VAL A 53 -14.03 1.86 1.96
CA VAL A 53 -15.44 1.92 2.41
C VAL A 53 -16.35 2.37 1.26
N ILE A 54 -15.96 3.39 0.49
CA ILE A 54 -16.72 3.85 -0.67
C ILE A 54 -16.83 2.73 -1.71
N PHE A 55 -15.76 2.00 -1.97
CA PHE A 55 -15.73 0.92 -2.95
C PHE A 55 -16.66 -0.26 -2.59
N PHE A 56 -16.80 -0.58 -1.31
CA PHE A 56 -17.64 -1.68 -0.84
C PHE A 56 -19.07 -1.26 -0.39
N THR A 57 -19.42 0.03 -0.52
CA THR A 57 -20.76 0.52 -0.19
C THR A 57 -21.62 0.58 -1.44
N ASP A 58 -22.81 -0.04 -1.38
CA ASP A 58 -23.81 0.09 -2.44
C ASP A 58 -24.65 1.36 -2.21
N PHE A 59 -24.50 2.30 -3.12
CA PHE A 59 -25.23 3.58 -3.07
C PHE A 59 -26.58 3.55 -3.80
N HIS A 60 -27.00 2.40 -4.36
CA HIS A 60 -28.23 2.24 -5.14
C HIS A 60 -28.37 3.25 -6.28
N LEU A 61 -27.26 3.66 -6.89
CA LEU A 61 -27.22 4.62 -7.99
C LEU A 61 -27.38 3.93 -9.36
N SER A 62 -27.49 4.73 -10.43
CA SER A 62 -27.51 4.20 -11.78
C SER A 62 -26.19 3.44 -12.09
N LYS A 63 -26.27 2.40 -12.93
CA LYS A 63 -25.11 1.55 -13.27
C LYS A 63 -23.88 2.35 -13.72
N THR A 64 -24.09 3.40 -14.53
CA THR A 64 -23.00 4.25 -15.03
C THR A 64 -22.37 5.05 -13.92
N LEU A 65 -23.17 5.66 -13.03
CA LEU A 65 -22.67 6.48 -11.92
C LEU A 65 -21.94 5.62 -10.89
N SER A 66 -22.46 4.44 -10.57
CA SER A 66 -21.80 3.46 -9.71
C SER A 66 -20.45 3.03 -10.28
N ALA A 67 -20.36 2.77 -11.57
CA ALA A 67 -19.10 2.39 -12.22
C ALA A 67 -18.06 3.50 -12.14
N ILE A 68 -18.46 4.76 -12.31
CA ILE A 68 -17.56 5.91 -12.17
C ILE A 68 -17.05 6.04 -10.74
N ILE A 69 -17.95 5.98 -9.75
CA ILE A 69 -17.59 6.09 -8.33
C ILE A 69 -16.64 4.96 -7.93
N PHE A 70 -16.94 3.72 -8.33
CA PHE A 70 -16.07 2.57 -8.06
C PHE A 70 -14.69 2.72 -8.68
N THR A 71 -14.61 3.22 -9.92
CA THR A 71 -13.32 3.44 -10.59
C THR A 71 -12.50 4.49 -9.86
N ILE A 72 -13.11 5.61 -9.46
CA ILE A 72 -12.43 6.67 -8.71
C ILE A 72 -12.01 6.16 -7.33
N ALA A 73 -12.90 5.49 -6.59
CA ALA A 73 -12.60 4.93 -5.28
C ALA A 73 -11.47 3.91 -5.35
N TYR A 74 -11.48 3.04 -6.36
CA TYR A 74 -10.41 2.07 -6.61
C TYR A 74 -9.06 2.76 -6.83
N PHE A 75 -9.02 3.76 -7.71
CA PHE A 75 -7.80 4.52 -7.98
C PHE A 75 -7.27 5.24 -6.74
N CYS A 76 -8.15 5.90 -5.99
CA CYS A 76 -7.78 6.57 -4.73
C CYS A 76 -7.28 5.58 -3.68
N CYS A 77 -7.89 4.39 -3.59
CA CYS A 77 -7.47 3.33 -2.69
C CYS A 77 -6.02 2.90 -2.99
N TYR A 78 -5.71 2.64 -4.27
CA TYR A 78 -4.36 2.26 -4.67
C TYR A 78 -3.33 3.39 -4.48
N CYS A 79 -3.69 4.62 -4.78
CA CYS A 79 -2.83 5.77 -4.51
C CYS A 79 -2.53 5.90 -3.02
N GLY A 80 -3.54 5.78 -2.16
CA GLY A 80 -3.38 5.82 -0.71
C GLY A 80 -2.52 4.67 -0.19
N TYR A 81 -2.79 3.45 -0.64
CA TYR A 81 -2.06 2.25 -0.28
C TYR A 81 -0.57 2.35 -0.68
N ASN A 82 -0.28 2.69 -1.95
CA ASN A 82 1.08 2.80 -2.44
C ASN A 82 1.87 3.91 -1.73
N THR A 83 1.24 5.06 -1.48
CA THR A 83 1.86 6.15 -0.75
C THR A 83 2.23 5.73 0.69
N MET A 84 1.29 5.11 1.40
CA MET A 84 1.51 4.57 2.74
C MET A 84 2.63 3.52 2.73
N TRP A 85 2.58 2.57 1.79
CA TRP A 85 3.51 1.46 1.69
C TRP A 85 4.94 1.90 1.38
N VAL A 86 5.12 2.80 0.40
CA VAL A 86 6.43 3.36 0.05
C VAL A 86 7.02 4.14 1.23
N ALA A 87 6.22 5.01 1.88
CA ALA A 87 6.66 5.75 3.05
C ALA A 87 7.07 4.83 4.21
N TYR A 88 6.27 3.79 4.49
CA TYR A 88 6.55 2.79 5.51
C TYR A 88 7.85 2.02 5.23
N ARG A 89 8.02 1.51 4.01
CA ARG A 89 9.20 0.75 3.61
C ARG A 89 10.47 1.59 3.67
N THR A 90 10.41 2.83 3.22
CA THR A 90 11.57 3.74 3.25
C THR A 90 11.97 4.06 4.69
N LEU A 91 10.99 4.15 5.59
CA LEU A 91 11.23 4.43 7.00
C LEU A 91 11.88 3.25 7.75
N LEU A 92 11.80 2.02 7.23
CA LEU A 92 12.49 0.87 7.82
C LEU A 92 14.01 0.93 7.61
N ASN A 93 14.49 1.58 6.56
CA ASN A 93 15.92 1.65 6.24
C ASN A 93 16.76 2.28 7.37
N PRO A 94 16.38 3.41 7.99
CA PRO A 94 17.12 4.00 9.11
C PRO A 94 17.15 3.15 10.39
N LEU A 95 16.24 2.18 10.50
CA LEU A 95 16.19 1.25 11.65
C LEU A 95 17.23 0.13 11.54
N CYS A 96 17.73 -0.13 10.33
CA CYS A 96 18.71 -1.17 10.06
C CYS A 96 20.12 -0.61 10.19
N LYS A 97 20.82 -0.97 11.26
CA LYS A 97 22.23 -0.59 11.47
C LYS A 97 23.20 -1.53 10.75
N SER A 98 22.76 -2.74 10.41
CA SER A 98 23.54 -3.75 9.71
C SER A 98 22.67 -4.51 8.71
N ALA A 99 23.32 -5.18 7.75
CA ALA A 99 22.62 -6.09 6.83
C ALA A 99 21.87 -7.21 7.56
N LYS A 100 22.38 -7.68 8.69
CA LYS A 100 21.73 -8.68 9.54
C LYS A 100 20.42 -8.16 10.15
N ASP A 101 20.41 -6.91 10.62
CA ASP A 101 19.21 -6.29 11.17
C ASP A 101 18.12 -6.14 10.10
N SER A 102 18.52 -5.77 8.87
CA SER A 102 17.60 -5.69 7.73
C SER A 102 16.93 -7.04 7.43
N VAL A 103 17.68 -8.12 7.45
CA VAL A 103 17.14 -9.48 7.23
C VAL A 103 16.17 -9.85 8.36
N VAL A 104 16.53 -9.60 9.62
CA VAL A 104 15.67 -9.93 10.78
C VAL A 104 14.37 -9.14 10.71
N ILE A 105 14.43 -7.82 10.47
CA ILE A 105 13.24 -6.97 10.39
C ILE A 105 12.33 -7.40 9.24
N THR A 106 12.91 -7.65 8.05
CA THR A 106 12.13 -8.06 6.88
C THR A 106 11.49 -9.43 7.06
N THR A 107 12.22 -10.39 7.62
CA THR A 107 11.70 -11.73 7.90
C THR A 107 10.59 -11.70 8.94
N SER A 108 10.77 -10.96 10.04
CA SER A 108 9.76 -10.81 11.07
C SER A 108 8.51 -10.12 10.53
N ALA A 109 8.67 -9.08 9.70
CA ALA A 109 7.53 -8.41 9.06
C ALA A 109 6.77 -9.35 8.13
N SER A 110 7.48 -10.20 7.36
CA SER A 110 6.85 -11.20 6.48
C SER A 110 6.09 -12.27 7.27
N GLN A 111 6.68 -12.78 8.35
CA GLN A 111 6.02 -13.76 9.24
C GLN A 111 4.75 -13.17 9.87
N MET A 112 4.83 -11.95 10.42
CA MET A 112 3.67 -11.27 11.00
C MET A 112 2.58 -11.00 9.96
N SER A 113 2.96 -10.65 8.73
CA SER A 113 2.01 -10.48 7.61
C SER A 113 1.28 -11.79 7.29
N SER A 114 1.99 -12.92 7.28
CA SER A 114 1.38 -14.24 7.04
C SER A 114 0.41 -14.62 8.14
N ILE A 115 0.78 -14.42 9.41
CA ILE A 115 -0.10 -14.68 10.57
C ILE A 115 -1.34 -13.79 10.51
N ALA A 116 -1.15 -12.49 10.24
CA ALA A 116 -2.24 -11.55 10.07
C ALA A 116 -3.19 -11.97 8.93
N GLY A 117 -2.63 -12.43 7.80
CA GLY A 117 -3.40 -12.95 6.67
C GLY A 117 -4.29 -14.15 7.03
N LEU A 118 -3.77 -15.09 7.84
CA LEU A 118 -4.55 -16.23 8.32
C LEU A 118 -5.70 -15.80 9.25
N ILE A 119 -5.41 -14.91 10.21
CA ILE A 119 -6.42 -14.36 11.12
C ILE A 119 -7.49 -13.60 10.30
N PHE A 120 -7.05 -12.80 9.36
CA PHE A 120 -7.91 -12.00 8.51
C PHE A 120 -8.84 -12.86 7.65
N SER A 121 -8.32 -13.96 7.09
CA SER A 121 -9.12 -14.90 6.30
C SER A 121 -10.19 -15.59 7.14
N ALA A 122 -9.86 -16.01 8.36
CA ALA A 122 -10.80 -16.67 9.28
C ALA A 122 -11.88 -15.71 9.76
N VAL A 123 -11.50 -14.52 10.25
CA VAL A 123 -12.43 -13.51 10.75
C VAL A 123 -13.24 -12.88 9.63
N GLY A 124 -12.61 -12.67 8.44
CA GLY A 124 -13.27 -12.08 7.28
C GLY A 124 -14.45 -12.88 6.78
N ALA A 125 -14.31 -14.20 6.70
CA ALA A 125 -15.41 -15.08 6.33
C ALA A 125 -16.59 -14.96 7.31
N THR A 126 -16.30 -14.97 8.61
CA THR A 126 -17.32 -14.84 9.66
C THR A 126 -18.04 -13.49 9.60
N LEU A 127 -17.29 -12.41 9.37
CA LEU A 127 -17.88 -11.07 9.23
C LEU A 127 -18.74 -10.95 7.97
N LEU A 128 -18.32 -11.50 6.84
CA LEU A 128 -19.07 -11.43 5.59
C LEU A 128 -20.40 -12.18 5.64
N TYR A 129 -20.40 -13.38 6.21
CA TYR A 129 -21.57 -14.27 6.24
C TYR A 129 -22.41 -14.15 7.52
N GLY A 130 -21.95 -13.41 8.52
CA GLY A 130 -22.68 -13.17 9.77
C GLY A 130 -23.85 -12.18 9.65
N PHE A 131 -23.98 -11.48 8.52
CA PHE A 131 -25.04 -10.49 8.30
C PHE A 131 -26.15 -11.04 7.42
N ALA A 132 -27.37 -10.55 7.62
CA ALA A 132 -28.56 -10.95 6.85
C ALA A 132 -28.45 -10.60 5.35
N SER A 133 -27.65 -9.59 5.00
CA SER A 133 -27.35 -9.20 3.61
C SER A 133 -25.85 -9.20 3.38
N ILE A 134 -25.43 -9.83 2.30
CA ILE A 134 -24.02 -9.88 1.89
C ILE A 134 -23.46 -8.47 1.60
N HIS A 135 -24.27 -7.56 1.07
CA HIS A 135 -23.89 -6.16 0.84
C HIS A 135 -23.57 -5.44 2.15
N THR A 136 -24.41 -5.62 3.17
CA THR A 136 -24.15 -5.08 4.51
C THR A 136 -22.89 -5.69 5.12
N GLY A 137 -22.68 -6.99 4.93
CA GLY A 137 -21.46 -7.68 5.34
C GLY A 137 -20.19 -7.06 4.75
N TYR A 138 -20.18 -6.78 3.45
CA TYR A 138 -19.05 -6.11 2.79
C TYR A 138 -18.79 -4.71 3.34
N THR A 139 -19.82 -3.88 3.47
CA THR A 139 -19.68 -2.51 3.99
C THR A 139 -19.17 -2.50 5.43
N VAL A 140 -19.74 -3.32 6.31
CA VAL A 140 -19.31 -3.41 7.72
C VAL A 140 -17.89 -3.92 7.82
N SER A 141 -17.54 -4.94 7.04
CA SER A 141 -16.16 -5.46 6.99
C SER A 141 -15.17 -4.41 6.51
N ALA A 142 -15.53 -3.63 5.47
CA ALA A 142 -14.69 -2.55 4.96
C ALA A 142 -14.45 -1.47 6.02
N ILE A 143 -15.48 -1.10 6.78
CA ILE A 143 -15.36 -0.13 7.88
C ILE A 143 -14.47 -0.69 8.98
N ALA A 144 -14.72 -1.92 9.44
CA ALA A 144 -13.97 -2.55 10.52
C ALA A 144 -12.47 -2.66 10.17
N TYR A 145 -12.17 -3.16 8.99
CA TYR A 145 -10.80 -3.32 8.52
C TYR A 145 -10.12 -1.99 8.20
N GLY A 146 -10.85 -1.03 7.63
CA GLY A 146 -10.35 0.32 7.39
C GLY A 146 -9.96 1.03 8.69
N CYS A 147 -10.84 0.96 9.70
CA CYS A 147 -10.54 1.50 11.04
C CYS A 147 -9.33 0.81 11.68
N LEU A 148 -9.27 -0.53 11.64
CA LEU A 148 -8.15 -1.28 12.19
C LEU A 148 -6.84 -0.89 11.50
N MET A 149 -6.83 -0.78 10.17
CA MET A 149 -5.66 -0.35 9.40
C MET A 149 -5.19 1.05 9.81
N VAL A 150 -6.12 2.02 9.90
CA VAL A 150 -5.77 3.40 10.31
C VAL A 150 -5.19 3.41 11.73
N VAL A 151 -5.79 2.70 12.69
CA VAL A 151 -5.29 2.61 14.05
C VAL A 151 -3.89 2.02 14.09
N CYS A 152 -3.67 0.89 13.40
CA CYS A 152 -2.34 0.27 13.31
C CYS A 152 -1.30 1.23 12.69
N MET A 153 -1.65 1.96 11.63
CA MET A 153 -0.73 2.90 10.99
C MET A 153 -0.47 4.15 11.83
N LEU A 154 -1.43 4.59 12.63
CA LEU A 154 -1.22 5.66 13.63
C LEU A 154 -0.25 5.20 14.72
N ILE A 155 -0.37 3.98 15.21
CA ILE A 155 0.57 3.39 16.19
C ILE A 155 1.97 3.34 15.58
N VAL A 156 2.12 2.82 14.36
CA VAL A 156 3.39 2.79 13.63
C VAL A 156 3.96 4.20 13.49
N ALA A 157 3.18 5.15 13.00
CA ALA A 157 3.59 6.54 12.84
C ALA A 157 4.01 7.19 14.18
N HIS A 158 3.40 6.80 15.29
CA HIS A 158 3.80 7.27 16.62
C HIS A 158 5.13 6.67 17.06
N LEU A 159 5.29 5.36 16.95
CA LEU A 159 6.50 4.65 17.36
C LEU A 159 7.74 5.07 16.55
N VAL A 160 7.57 5.39 15.28
CA VAL A 160 8.68 5.74 14.38
C VAL A 160 9.03 7.25 14.43
N LYS A 161 8.28 8.04 15.21
CA LYS A 161 8.52 9.49 15.37
C LYS A 161 9.98 9.89 15.63
N PRO A 162 10.76 9.22 16.51
CA PRO A 162 12.16 9.59 16.75
C PRO A 162 13.07 9.37 15.53
N TYR A 163 12.74 8.42 14.67
CA TYR A 163 13.54 8.04 13.51
C TYR A 163 13.24 8.89 12.27
N ASP A 164 12.03 9.43 12.15
CA ASP A 164 11.61 10.31 11.05
C ASP A 164 12.20 11.73 11.16
N ARG A 165 12.80 12.07 12.29
CA ARG A 165 13.52 13.33 12.53
C ARG A 165 14.99 13.30 12.09
N ALA A 166 15.51 12.14 11.72
CA ALA A 166 16.84 12.05 11.14
C ALA A 166 16.87 12.93 9.88
N ALA A 167 17.64 14.02 9.96
CA ALA A 167 17.73 15.01 8.91
C ALA A 167 17.95 14.32 7.56
N PRO A 168 17.30 14.77 6.50
CA PRO A 168 17.70 14.33 5.17
C PRO A 168 19.16 14.70 5.04
N ASP A 169 19.98 13.70 4.75
CA ASP A 169 21.38 13.90 4.44
C ASP A 169 21.44 14.97 3.34
N GLN A 170 21.91 16.17 3.66
CA GLN A 170 21.94 17.29 2.71
C GLN A 170 22.81 16.96 1.49
N ASN A 171 23.60 15.90 1.63
CA ASN A 171 24.44 15.30 0.59
C ASN A 171 23.81 14.07 -0.07
N ALA A 172 22.56 13.69 0.28
CA ALA A 172 21.90 12.61 -0.42
C ALA A 172 21.77 13.01 -1.90
N HIS A 173 22.57 12.36 -2.72
CA HIS A 173 22.59 12.57 -4.17
C HIS A 173 21.17 12.36 -4.69
N LYS A 174 20.56 13.44 -5.21
CA LYS A 174 19.22 13.37 -5.81
C LYS A 174 19.31 12.48 -7.03
N VAL A 175 19.01 11.21 -6.84
CA VAL A 175 19.03 10.23 -7.92
C VAL A 175 18.05 10.68 -9.00
N THR A 176 18.59 11.00 -10.16
CA THR A 176 17.79 11.37 -11.34
C THR A 176 17.16 10.11 -11.92
N MET A 177 15.94 10.21 -12.48
CA MET A 177 15.29 9.07 -13.17
C MET A 177 16.21 8.38 -14.18
N LYS A 178 17.07 9.15 -14.86
CA LYS A 178 18.08 8.62 -15.79
C LYS A 178 19.13 7.75 -15.09
N GLU A 179 19.52 8.07 -13.87
CA GLU A 179 20.45 7.27 -13.07
C GLU A 179 19.79 6.02 -12.52
N LEU A 180 18.52 6.10 -12.13
CA LEU A 180 17.71 4.93 -11.77
C LEU A 180 17.65 3.91 -12.91
N PHE A 181 17.33 4.36 -14.12
CA PHE A 181 17.30 3.46 -15.29
C PHE A 181 18.70 2.95 -15.68
N ARG A 182 19.75 3.73 -15.46
CA ARG A 182 21.14 3.33 -15.74
C ARG A 182 21.65 2.34 -14.67
N GLY A 183 21.11 2.38 -13.46
CA GLY A 183 21.41 1.44 -12.37
C GLY A 183 20.70 0.09 -12.50
N ILE A 184 19.76 -0.06 -13.44
CA ILE A 184 19.12 -1.33 -13.74
C ILE A 184 20.14 -2.25 -14.41
N ASN A 185 20.83 -3.02 -13.59
CA ASN A 185 21.80 -4.00 -14.05
C ASN A 185 21.07 -5.31 -14.44
N ARG A 186 21.71 -6.13 -15.26
CA ARG A 186 21.20 -7.46 -15.66
C ARG A 186 20.68 -8.28 -14.48
N ASN A 187 21.37 -8.24 -13.35
CA ASN A 187 20.97 -8.94 -12.12
C ASN A 187 19.66 -8.39 -11.54
N THR A 188 19.42 -7.08 -11.63
CA THR A 188 18.17 -6.44 -11.20
C THR A 188 17.00 -6.91 -12.08
N ILE A 189 17.22 -7.02 -13.41
CA ILE A 189 16.19 -7.51 -14.34
C ILE A 189 15.85 -8.98 -14.03
N VAL A 190 16.85 -9.83 -13.82
CA VAL A 190 16.65 -11.25 -13.47
C VAL A 190 15.91 -11.39 -12.15
N PHE A 191 16.24 -10.57 -11.15
CA PHE A 191 15.55 -10.55 -9.87
C PHE A 191 14.07 -10.11 -10.04
N PHE A 192 13.82 -9.06 -10.81
CA PHE A 192 12.46 -8.61 -11.12
C PHE A 192 11.64 -9.69 -11.83
N LEU A 193 12.21 -10.35 -12.83
CA LEU A 193 11.57 -11.46 -13.51
C LEU A 193 11.25 -12.61 -12.55
N ALA A 194 12.21 -12.99 -11.71
CA ALA A 194 12.00 -14.05 -10.72
C ALA A 194 10.89 -13.74 -9.72
N VAL A 195 10.80 -12.49 -9.23
CA VAL A 195 9.73 -12.03 -8.34
C VAL A 195 8.38 -12.04 -9.07
N THR A 196 8.34 -11.54 -10.31
CA THR A 196 7.11 -11.52 -11.11
C THR A 196 6.59 -12.92 -11.40
N PHE A 197 7.49 -13.87 -11.72
CA PHE A 197 7.09 -15.27 -11.89
C PHE A 197 6.58 -15.91 -10.60
N ARG A 198 7.16 -15.55 -9.46
CA ARG A 198 6.71 -16.04 -8.15
C ARG A 198 5.30 -15.58 -7.81
N GLU A 199 4.94 -14.35 -8.17
CA GLU A 199 3.59 -13.79 -7.88
C GLU A 199 2.54 -14.27 -8.91
N ALA A 200 2.97 -14.84 -10.05
CA ALA A 200 2.09 -15.35 -11.11
C ALA A 200 1.70 -16.84 -10.93
N VAL A 201 2.31 -17.54 -9.98
CA VAL A 201 2.04 -18.95 -9.63
C VAL A 201 1.24 -19.02 -8.33
#